data_a84855905ebfc7effcc74d37b61ef1ea
#
_entry.id   a84855905ebfc7effcc74d37b61ef1ea
#
_cell.length_a   1.000
_cell.length_b   1.000
_cell.length_c   1.000
_cell.angle_alpha   90.00
_cell.angle_beta   90.00
_cell.angle_gamma   90.00
#
_symmetry.space_group_name_H-M   'P 1'
#
loop_
_entity.id
_entity.type
_entity.pdbx_description
1 polymer ?
#
loop_
_entity_poly.entity_id
_entity_poly.type
_entity_poly.pdbx_seq_one_letter_code
_entity_poly.pdbx_strand_id
1 'polypeptide(L)'
;MLFRSVSHHKVTGTENFGRSAQTLAYLGEAMKHQRVCMDCYPYNASSTMIRNEPDMLDSPVLIASSEPHPECVGRYLADIAKDWDLSVEQAATQLQPGTAIYFKMHEDDVQRILAFSETMVGSDGIPVGDRPHPRLWGTFPRVLGHYSRDLGLFPLETAVWKMTGLTARNFGLQGRGTLAVGQHADIVLFNAQTVLDKADYDHPTRAAEGIHSVIVNGTLAWHE
;
A
#
# COMPACT_ATOMS: atom_id res chain seq x y z
N MET A 1 20.01 5.32 -20.53
CA MET A 1 18.70 4.67 -20.57
C MET A 1 17.90 5.18 -19.37
N LEU A 2 16.73 5.76 -19.59
CA LEU A 2 15.93 6.30 -18.48
C LEU A 2 15.32 5.12 -17.68
N PHE A 3 15.53 5.10 -16.37
CA PHE A 3 14.85 4.21 -15.44
C PHE A 3 13.38 4.65 -15.31
N ARG A 4 12.46 3.69 -15.40
CA ARG A 4 11.02 3.94 -15.28
C ARG A 4 10.42 2.98 -14.25
N SER A 5 9.77 3.54 -13.24
CA SER A 5 8.97 2.78 -12.28
C SER A 5 7.49 3.14 -12.43
N VAL A 6 6.65 2.13 -12.52
CA VAL A 6 5.19 2.26 -12.36
C VAL A 6 4.92 2.11 -10.87
N SER A 7 4.85 3.23 -10.17
CA SER A 7 4.65 3.24 -8.74
C SER A 7 3.19 3.00 -8.38
N HIS A 8 2.96 2.29 -7.28
CA HIS A 8 1.64 1.93 -6.71
C HIS A 8 0.64 1.42 -7.77
N HIS A 9 1.09 0.47 -8.62
CA HIS A 9 0.25 -0.09 -9.69
C HIS A 9 -1.04 -0.67 -9.12
N LYS A 10 -2.15 -0.26 -9.68
CA LYS A 10 -3.50 -0.68 -9.27
C LYS A 10 -4.50 -0.61 -10.43
N VAL A 11 -5.62 -1.27 -10.26
CA VAL A 11 -6.82 -1.12 -11.09
C VAL A 11 -7.92 -0.53 -10.21
N THR A 12 -8.56 0.53 -10.67
CA THR A 12 -9.62 1.26 -9.93
C THR A 12 -10.87 1.42 -10.77
N GLY A 13 -12.03 1.46 -10.09
CA GLY A 13 -13.35 1.54 -10.72
C GLY A 13 -13.92 0.16 -11.05
N THR A 14 -15.20 -0.05 -10.74
CA THR A 14 -15.86 -1.35 -10.89
C THR A 14 -15.85 -1.86 -12.32
N GLU A 15 -15.93 -0.95 -13.29
CA GLU A 15 -15.88 -1.23 -14.73
C GLU A 15 -14.53 -1.75 -15.21
N ASN A 16 -13.48 -1.58 -14.38
CA ASN A 16 -12.11 -1.98 -14.68
C ASN A 16 -11.67 -3.25 -13.94
N PHE A 17 -12.46 -3.77 -13.02
CA PHE A 17 -12.08 -4.95 -12.23
C PHE A 17 -11.69 -6.13 -13.12
N GLY A 18 -10.60 -6.82 -12.77
CA GLY A 18 -10.00 -7.89 -13.54
C GLY A 18 -8.99 -7.45 -14.61
N ARG A 19 -8.91 -6.16 -14.94
CA ARG A 19 -8.00 -5.66 -16.00
C ARG A 19 -6.52 -5.67 -15.61
N SER A 20 -6.18 -5.98 -14.36
CA SER A 20 -4.78 -6.19 -13.98
C SER A 20 -4.10 -7.28 -14.83
N ALA A 21 -4.83 -8.28 -15.30
CA ALA A 21 -4.29 -9.28 -16.23
C ALA A 21 -3.75 -8.65 -17.53
N GLN A 22 -4.47 -7.65 -18.06
CA GLN A 22 -4.05 -6.93 -19.27
C GLN A 22 -2.86 -6.01 -19.00
N THR A 23 -2.93 -5.22 -17.92
CA THR A 23 -1.85 -4.27 -17.58
C THR A 23 -0.54 -4.99 -17.28
N LEU A 24 -0.59 -6.13 -16.58
CA LEU A 24 0.57 -6.96 -16.28
C LEU A 24 1.16 -7.59 -17.56
N ALA A 25 0.33 -8.00 -18.52
CA ALA A 25 0.81 -8.49 -19.81
C ALA A 25 1.58 -7.39 -20.58
N TYR A 26 1.06 -6.16 -20.62
CA TYR A 26 1.75 -5.02 -21.24
C TYR A 26 3.07 -4.69 -20.54
N LEU A 27 3.06 -4.65 -19.19
CA LEU A 27 4.27 -4.38 -18.43
C LEU A 27 5.32 -5.48 -18.59
N GLY A 28 4.90 -6.75 -18.55
CA GLY A 28 5.79 -7.90 -18.76
C GLY A 28 6.44 -7.89 -20.16
N GLU A 29 5.68 -7.49 -21.18
CA GLU A 29 6.25 -7.32 -22.52
C GLU A 29 7.25 -6.16 -22.59
N ALA A 30 6.89 -5.01 -21.99
CA ALA A 30 7.78 -3.85 -21.95
C ALA A 30 9.11 -4.15 -21.22
N MET A 31 9.07 -4.95 -20.15
CA MET A 31 10.25 -5.34 -19.36
C MET A 31 11.27 -6.16 -20.18
N LYS A 32 10.85 -6.82 -21.26
CA LYS A 32 11.78 -7.55 -22.16
C LYS A 32 12.65 -6.62 -23.00
N HIS A 33 12.19 -5.40 -23.26
CA HIS A 33 12.80 -4.49 -24.22
C HIS A 33 13.37 -3.23 -23.58
N GLN A 34 12.96 -2.93 -22.34
CA GLN A 34 13.41 -1.72 -21.63
C GLN A 34 13.42 -1.93 -20.12
N ARG A 35 14.18 -1.10 -19.42
CA ARG A 35 14.26 -1.15 -17.96
C ARG A 35 13.02 -0.50 -17.35
N VAL A 36 12.03 -1.31 -17.02
CA VAL A 36 10.81 -0.93 -16.31
C VAL A 36 10.71 -1.76 -15.05
N CYS A 37 10.26 -1.19 -13.97
CA CYS A 37 9.86 -1.91 -12.76
C CYS A 37 8.52 -1.36 -12.26
N MET A 38 7.93 -2.03 -11.29
CA MET A 38 6.70 -1.59 -10.64
C MET A 38 6.65 -1.99 -9.19
N ASP A 39 5.82 -1.29 -8.42
CA ASP A 39 5.47 -1.63 -7.06
C ASP A 39 3.95 -1.56 -6.86
N CYS A 40 3.47 -2.19 -5.81
CA CYS A 40 2.11 -2.05 -5.31
C CYS A 40 2.07 -2.18 -3.79
N TYR A 41 0.95 -1.80 -3.20
CA TYR A 41 0.64 -2.01 -1.79
C TYR A 41 -0.46 -3.06 -1.62
N PRO A 42 -0.48 -3.80 -0.49
CA PRO A 42 -1.36 -4.95 -0.27
C PRO A 42 -2.73 -4.53 0.30
N TYR A 43 -3.42 -3.61 -0.35
CA TYR A 43 -4.74 -3.12 0.07
C TYR A 43 -5.63 -2.84 -1.14
N ASN A 44 -6.93 -3.01 -0.97
CA ASN A 44 -7.95 -2.78 -1.99
C ASN A 44 -8.59 -1.38 -1.91
N ALA A 45 -7.97 -0.45 -1.19
CA ALA A 45 -8.34 0.95 -1.14
C ALA A 45 -7.13 1.84 -1.39
N SER A 46 -7.35 3.02 -1.93
CA SER A 46 -6.34 4.05 -2.15
C SER A 46 -6.54 5.23 -1.21
N SER A 47 -5.51 6.07 -1.05
CA SER A 47 -5.61 7.30 -0.28
C SER A 47 -4.98 8.45 -1.06
N THR A 48 -5.70 9.56 -1.15
CA THR A 48 -5.25 10.79 -1.79
C THR A 48 -6.03 11.99 -1.23
N MET A 49 -5.80 13.19 -1.80
CA MET A 49 -6.59 14.38 -1.48
C MET A 49 -8.08 14.14 -1.71
N ILE A 50 -8.94 14.81 -0.91
CA ILE A 50 -10.39 14.77 -1.15
C ILE A 50 -10.68 15.30 -2.55
N ARG A 51 -11.41 14.50 -3.32
CA ARG A 51 -11.82 14.80 -4.70
C ARG A 51 -13.34 14.95 -4.72
N ASN A 52 -13.85 15.76 -5.65
CA ASN A 52 -15.27 15.98 -5.84
C ASN A 52 -15.77 15.58 -7.24
N GLU A 53 -14.91 14.96 -8.05
CA GLU A 53 -15.27 14.42 -9.35
C GLU A 53 -16.14 13.17 -9.19
N PRO A 54 -17.25 13.04 -9.94
CA PRO A 54 -18.21 11.95 -9.78
C PRO A 54 -17.60 10.54 -9.87
N ASP A 55 -16.62 10.35 -10.75
CA ASP A 55 -15.91 9.08 -10.92
C ASP A 55 -15.04 8.70 -9.70
N MET A 56 -14.70 9.65 -8.84
CA MET A 56 -14.02 9.38 -7.57
C MET A 56 -15.00 9.07 -6.43
N LEU A 57 -16.26 9.40 -6.58
CA LEU A 57 -17.30 9.35 -5.55
C LEU A 57 -18.33 8.22 -5.77
N ASP A 58 -18.13 7.36 -6.77
CA ASP A 58 -19.00 6.23 -7.12
C ASP A 58 -18.86 5.00 -6.20
N SER A 59 -18.03 5.10 -5.18
CA SER A 59 -17.73 4.04 -4.22
C SER A 59 -17.59 4.63 -2.80
N PRO A 60 -17.55 3.82 -1.73
CA PRO A 60 -17.38 4.33 -0.38
C PRO A 60 -16.10 5.16 -0.24
N VAL A 61 -16.22 6.33 0.40
CA VAL A 61 -15.12 7.25 0.69
C VAL A 61 -15.09 7.53 2.18
N LEU A 62 -13.97 7.24 2.84
CA LEU A 62 -13.73 7.49 4.26
C LEU A 62 -12.84 8.73 4.43
N ILE A 63 -13.27 9.71 5.20
CA ILE A 63 -12.50 10.94 5.43
C ILE A 63 -11.33 10.66 6.38
N ALA A 64 -10.11 10.88 5.91
CA ALA A 64 -8.88 10.67 6.68
C ALA A 64 -8.36 11.96 7.34
N SER A 65 -8.59 13.11 6.71
CA SER A 65 -8.36 14.43 7.28
C SER A 65 -9.24 15.47 6.60
N SER A 66 -9.58 16.55 7.32
CA SER A 66 -10.21 17.76 6.79
C SER A 66 -9.80 18.95 7.65
N GLU A 67 -9.22 19.98 7.03
CA GLU A 67 -8.85 21.20 7.76
C GLU A 67 -10.09 21.98 8.25
N PRO A 68 -11.12 22.22 7.40
CA PRO A 68 -12.31 22.95 7.83
C PRO A 68 -13.22 22.16 8.76
N HIS A 69 -13.20 20.80 8.69
CA HIS A 69 -14.13 19.92 9.39
C HIS A 69 -13.42 18.72 10.05
N PRO A 70 -12.54 18.96 11.05
CA PRO A 70 -11.83 17.87 11.73
C PRO A 70 -12.76 16.88 12.43
N GLU A 71 -13.96 17.28 12.81
CA GLU A 71 -15.00 16.42 13.41
C GLU A 71 -15.54 15.36 12.45
N CYS A 72 -15.31 15.51 11.14
CA CYS A 72 -15.72 14.56 10.12
C CYS A 72 -14.70 13.45 9.89
N VAL A 73 -13.52 13.53 10.49
CA VAL A 73 -12.46 12.51 10.35
C VAL A 73 -12.93 11.15 10.87
N GLY A 74 -12.73 10.10 10.04
CA GLY A 74 -13.18 8.75 10.35
C GLY A 74 -14.64 8.46 10.01
N ARG A 75 -15.35 9.40 9.37
CA ARG A 75 -16.72 9.20 8.89
C ARG A 75 -16.73 8.95 7.37
N TYR A 76 -17.73 8.22 6.91
CA TYR A 76 -17.98 8.06 5.48
C TYR A 76 -18.59 9.32 4.88
N LEU A 77 -18.13 9.70 3.70
CA LEU A 77 -18.57 10.91 3.00
C LEU A 77 -20.10 10.90 2.75
N ALA A 78 -20.68 9.75 2.43
CA ALA A 78 -22.11 9.61 2.21
C ALA A 78 -22.95 9.93 3.46
N ASP A 79 -22.47 9.55 4.65
CA ASP A 79 -23.14 9.86 5.92
C ASP A 79 -23.03 11.35 6.27
N ILE A 80 -21.88 11.96 5.99
CA ILE A 80 -21.68 13.41 6.17
C ILE A 80 -22.60 14.20 5.23
N ALA A 81 -22.66 13.84 3.96
CA ALA A 81 -23.51 14.47 2.98
C ALA A 81 -24.98 14.41 3.38
N LYS A 82 -25.43 13.25 3.88
CA LYS A 82 -26.80 13.08 4.40
C LYS A 82 -27.08 13.97 5.62
N ASP A 83 -26.17 14.03 6.57
CA ASP A 83 -26.34 14.85 7.79
C ASP A 83 -26.37 16.35 7.47
N TRP A 84 -25.65 16.76 6.43
CA TRP A 84 -25.59 18.15 5.99
C TRP A 84 -26.70 18.54 4.98
N ASP A 85 -27.55 17.59 4.57
CA ASP A 85 -28.55 17.78 3.51
C ASP A 85 -27.93 18.31 2.20
N LEU A 86 -26.79 17.70 1.81
CA LEU A 86 -26.00 18.06 0.64
C LEU A 86 -25.85 16.87 -0.31
N SER A 87 -25.48 17.14 -1.56
CA SER A 87 -24.95 16.09 -2.42
C SER A 87 -23.55 15.64 -1.94
N VAL A 88 -23.14 14.44 -2.35
CA VAL A 88 -21.82 13.90 -2.00
C VAL A 88 -20.70 14.79 -2.53
N GLU A 89 -20.87 15.36 -3.73
CA GLU A 89 -19.90 16.28 -4.35
C GLU A 89 -19.81 17.62 -3.59
N GLN A 90 -20.96 18.12 -3.13
CA GLN A 90 -21.00 19.36 -2.33
C GLN A 90 -20.32 19.15 -0.96
N ALA A 91 -20.62 18.03 -0.29
CA ALA A 91 -19.97 17.69 0.97
C ALA A 91 -18.47 17.49 0.80
N ALA A 92 -18.04 16.78 -0.26
CA ALA A 92 -16.62 16.62 -0.60
C ALA A 92 -15.93 17.97 -0.81
N THR A 93 -16.61 18.93 -1.46
CA THR A 93 -16.06 20.28 -1.68
C THR A 93 -15.90 21.05 -0.36
N GLN A 94 -16.86 20.94 0.55
CA GLN A 94 -16.78 21.62 1.86
C GLN A 94 -15.69 21.04 2.78
N LEU A 95 -15.39 19.74 2.62
CA LEU A 95 -14.36 19.05 3.41
C LEU A 95 -12.92 19.37 2.95
N GLN A 96 -12.74 20.03 1.81
CA GLN A 96 -11.41 20.40 1.32
C GLN A 96 -10.87 21.67 2.00
N PRO A 97 -9.51 21.76 2.19
CA PRO A 97 -8.53 20.74 1.89
C PRO A 97 -8.51 19.60 2.92
N GLY A 98 -8.19 18.41 2.48
CA GLY A 98 -8.12 17.20 3.29
C GLY A 98 -7.75 15.97 2.48
N THR A 99 -7.72 14.82 3.13
CA THR A 99 -7.42 13.52 2.51
C THR A 99 -8.53 12.51 2.78
N ALA A 100 -8.71 11.57 1.87
CA ALA A 100 -9.70 10.51 2.00
C ALA A 100 -9.17 9.16 1.50
N ILE A 101 -9.83 8.10 1.95
CA ILE A 101 -9.59 6.71 1.56
C ILE A 101 -10.74 6.30 0.64
N TYR A 102 -10.41 5.78 -0.54
CA TYR A 102 -11.33 5.43 -1.61
C TYR A 102 -11.34 3.91 -1.81
N PHE A 103 -12.49 3.26 -1.59
CA PHE A 103 -12.66 1.82 -1.71
C PHE A 103 -13.06 1.42 -3.14
N LYS A 104 -12.14 1.63 -4.09
CA LYS A 104 -12.37 1.49 -5.54
C LYS A 104 -11.56 0.36 -6.20
N MET A 105 -10.97 -0.53 -5.43
CA MET A 105 -10.11 -1.59 -5.93
C MET A 105 -10.69 -2.97 -5.59
N HIS A 106 -10.37 -3.97 -6.41
CA HIS A 106 -10.79 -5.35 -6.19
C HIS A 106 -9.63 -6.20 -5.68
N GLU A 107 -9.90 -7.05 -4.71
CA GLU A 107 -8.87 -7.89 -4.06
C GLU A 107 -8.17 -8.83 -5.05
N ASP A 108 -8.89 -9.41 -6.02
CA ASP A 108 -8.30 -10.30 -7.03
C ASP A 108 -7.26 -9.58 -7.90
N ASP A 109 -7.47 -8.28 -8.19
CA ASP A 109 -6.48 -7.47 -8.91
C ASP A 109 -5.25 -7.19 -8.04
N VAL A 110 -5.46 -6.91 -6.74
CA VAL A 110 -4.37 -6.73 -5.78
C VAL A 110 -3.52 -8.00 -5.70
N GLN A 111 -4.15 -9.16 -5.52
CA GLN A 111 -3.46 -10.45 -5.45
C GLN A 111 -2.70 -10.75 -6.74
N ARG A 112 -3.32 -10.54 -7.90
CA ARG A 112 -2.68 -10.79 -9.20
C ARG A 112 -1.47 -9.89 -9.42
N ILE A 113 -1.55 -8.61 -9.04
CA ILE A 113 -0.43 -7.68 -9.13
C ILE A 113 0.68 -8.08 -8.13
N LEU A 114 0.34 -8.42 -6.90
CA LEU A 114 1.31 -8.89 -5.90
C LEU A 114 2.00 -10.20 -6.31
N ALA A 115 1.26 -11.14 -6.92
CA ALA A 115 1.79 -12.42 -7.39
C ALA A 115 2.74 -12.29 -8.58
N PHE A 116 2.65 -11.23 -9.38
CA PHE A 116 3.53 -11.04 -10.52
C PHE A 116 5.01 -10.91 -10.06
N SER A 117 5.90 -11.71 -10.69
CA SER A 117 7.28 -11.90 -10.19
C SER A 117 8.09 -10.62 -10.05
N GLU A 118 7.88 -9.65 -10.96
CA GLU A 118 8.62 -8.39 -11.01
C GLU A 118 7.96 -7.24 -10.23
N THR A 119 6.88 -7.51 -9.47
CA THR A 119 6.27 -6.52 -8.60
C THR A 119 7.03 -6.41 -7.29
N MET A 120 7.53 -5.21 -6.98
CA MET A 120 8.03 -4.84 -5.66
C MET A 120 6.86 -4.49 -4.73
N VAL A 121 7.11 -4.48 -3.43
CA VAL A 121 6.17 -3.97 -2.43
C VAL A 121 6.59 -2.58 -2.00
N GLY A 122 5.70 -1.61 -2.17
CA GLY A 122 5.82 -0.26 -1.64
C GLY A 122 4.62 0.07 -0.76
N SER A 123 4.80 0.83 0.31
CA SER A 123 3.68 1.18 1.19
C SER A 123 2.79 2.27 0.63
N ASP A 124 3.35 3.17 -0.17
CA ASP A 124 2.69 4.43 -0.59
C ASP A 124 2.08 5.17 0.62
N GLY A 125 2.67 4.95 1.81
CA GLY A 125 2.21 5.51 3.08
C GLY A 125 2.48 7.00 3.14
N ILE A 126 1.44 7.77 3.46
CA ILE A 126 1.53 9.23 3.64
C ILE A 126 1.32 9.52 5.12
N PRO A 127 2.33 10.04 5.84
CA PRO A 127 2.22 10.32 7.28
C PRO A 127 1.54 11.67 7.53
N VAL A 128 0.32 11.84 7.00
CA VAL A 128 -0.47 13.06 7.11
C VAL A 128 -1.88 12.73 7.60
N GLY A 129 -2.40 13.58 8.48
CA GLY A 129 -3.72 13.44 9.07
C GLY A 129 -3.78 12.53 10.29
N ASP A 130 -4.87 12.63 11.04
CA ASP A 130 -5.06 11.92 12.32
C ASP A 130 -5.43 10.44 12.11
N ARG A 131 -5.98 10.10 10.94
CA ARG A 131 -6.37 8.74 10.54
C ARG A 131 -5.79 8.38 9.17
N PRO A 132 -4.47 8.17 9.05
CA PRO A 132 -3.84 7.79 7.79
C PRO A 132 -4.36 6.45 7.31
N HIS A 133 -4.17 6.14 6.02
CA HIS A 133 -4.47 4.81 5.50
C HIS A 133 -3.62 3.75 6.24
N PRO A 134 -4.18 2.58 6.65
CA PRO A 134 -3.44 1.55 7.39
C PRO A 134 -2.19 1.02 6.67
N ARG A 135 -2.07 1.24 5.36
CA ARG A 135 -0.88 0.88 4.57
C ARG A 135 0.42 1.53 5.07
N LEU A 136 0.33 2.68 5.74
CA LEU A 136 1.50 3.33 6.33
C LEU A 136 2.16 2.44 7.39
N TRP A 137 1.37 1.73 8.18
CA TRP A 137 1.83 0.89 9.31
C TRP A 137 1.86 -0.60 8.98
N GLY A 138 0.94 -1.07 8.15
CA GLY A 138 0.67 -2.50 7.98
C GLY A 138 1.22 -3.13 6.70
N THR A 139 1.70 -2.38 5.71
CA THR A 139 2.04 -2.93 4.39
C THR A 139 2.95 -4.15 4.43
N PHE A 140 4.11 -4.04 5.03
CA PHE A 140 5.12 -5.10 4.98
C PHE A 140 4.74 -6.33 5.83
N PRO A 141 4.26 -6.15 7.08
CA PRO A 141 3.74 -7.28 7.87
C PRO A 141 2.56 -7.98 7.22
N ARG A 142 1.66 -7.24 6.54
CA ARG A 142 0.52 -7.80 5.81
C ARG A 142 0.97 -8.71 4.66
N VAL A 143 2.01 -8.34 3.93
CA VAL A 143 2.57 -9.19 2.86
C VAL A 143 3.12 -10.49 3.44
N LEU A 144 3.83 -10.45 4.58
CA LEU A 144 4.38 -11.63 5.23
C LEU A 144 3.30 -12.52 5.85
N GLY A 145 2.40 -11.93 6.64
CA GLY A 145 1.36 -12.65 7.36
C GLY A 145 0.20 -13.05 6.47
N HIS A 146 -0.56 -12.07 5.99
CA HIS A 146 -1.81 -12.33 5.27
C HIS A 146 -1.58 -12.96 3.89
N TYR A 147 -0.78 -12.33 3.01
CA TYR A 147 -0.64 -12.81 1.63
C TYR A 147 0.26 -14.04 1.50
N SER A 148 1.40 -14.07 2.19
CA SER A 148 2.31 -15.20 2.09
C SER A 148 1.86 -16.38 2.95
N ARG A 149 1.73 -16.18 4.28
CA ARG A 149 1.41 -17.28 5.21
C ARG A 149 -0.03 -17.75 5.10
N ASP A 150 -1.01 -16.83 5.25
CA ASP A 150 -2.41 -17.22 5.44
C ASP A 150 -3.10 -17.57 4.11
N LEU A 151 -2.88 -16.78 3.05
CA LEU A 151 -3.41 -17.05 1.71
C LEU A 151 -2.53 -17.97 0.86
N GLY A 152 -1.24 -18.12 1.20
CA GLY A 152 -0.32 -18.92 0.40
C GLY A 152 -0.13 -18.38 -1.02
N LEU A 153 -0.30 -17.07 -1.23
CA LEU A 153 -0.20 -16.44 -2.55
C LEU A 153 1.18 -16.65 -3.18
N PHE A 154 2.21 -16.66 -2.37
CA PHE A 154 3.60 -16.99 -2.70
C PHE A 154 4.37 -17.41 -1.44
N PRO A 155 5.51 -18.14 -1.61
CA PRO A 155 6.37 -18.52 -0.49
C PRO A 155 6.94 -17.32 0.27
N LEU A 156 7.30 -17.52 1.54
CA LEU A 156 7.88 -16.49 2.40
C LEU A 156 9.14 -15.85 1.78
N GLU A 157 9.99 -16.66 1.17
CA GLU A 157 11.22 -16.20 0.50
C GLU A 157 10.90 -15.24 -0.65
N THR A 158 9.81 -15.50 -1.38
CA THR A 158 9.32 -14.59 -2.43
C THR A 158 8.80 -13.28 -1.84
N ALA A 159 8.06 -13.32 -0.73
CA ALA A 159 7.62 -12.12 -0.04
C ALA A 159 8.81 -11.25 0.39
N VAL A 160 9.80 -11.87 1.04
CA VAL A 160 11.04 -11.19 1.47
C VAL A 160 11.80 -10.62 0.26
N TRP A 161 11.96 -11.42 -0.81
CA TRP A 161 12.63 -10.97 -2.04
C TRP A 161 11.98 -9.72 -2.64
N LYS A 162 10.66 -9.67 -2.74
CA LYS A 162 9.90 -8.54 -3.29
C LYS A 162 10.10 -7.24 -2.49
N MET A 163 10.35 -7.34 -1.19
CA MET A 163 10.55 -6.20 -0.28
C MET A 163 12.03 -5.82 -0.10
N THR A 164 12.97 -6.64 -0.56
CA THR A 164 14.41 -6.48 -0.30
C THR A 164 15.24 -6.56 -1.59
N GLY A 165 15.66 -7.75 -2.00
CA GLY A 165 16.56 -7.96 -3.12
C GLY A 165 16.03 -7.46 -4.45
N LEU A 166 14.74 -7.66 -4.74
CA LEU A 166 14.10 -7.16 -5.97
C LEU A 166 14.13 -5.62 -6.01
N THR A 167 13.79 -4.99 -4.89
CA THR A 167 13.81 -3.52 -4.75
C THR A 167 15.24 -2.99 -4.90
N ALA A 168 16.20 -3.58 -4.19
CA ALA A 168 17.60 -3.18 -4.27
C ALA A 168 18.16 -3.33 -5.69
N ARG A 169 17.85 -4.44 -6.38
CA ARG A 169 18.23 -4.67 -7.78
C ARG A 169 17.68 -3.59 -8.70
N ASN A 170 16.39 -3.28 -8.59
CA ASN A 170 15.70 -2.36 -9.48
C ASN A 170 16.17 -0.92 -9.28
N PHE A 171 16.40 -0.50 -8.05
CA PHE A 171 16.89 0.86 -7.73
C PHE A 171 18.41 0.99 -7.71
N GLY A 172 19.16 -0.11 -7.90
CA GLY A 172 20.62 -0.10 -7.93
C GLY A 172 21.24 0.18 -6.56
N LEU A 173 20.60 -0.25 -5.48
CA LEU A 173 21.10 -0.07 -4.12
C LEU A 173 22.28 -1.03 -3.87
N GLN A 174 23.48 -0.47 -3.80
CA GLN A 174 24.69 -1.25 -3.60
C GLN A 174 24.82 -1.73 -2.15
N GLY A 175 25.14 -2.99 -1.95
CA GLY A 175 25.39 -3.57 -0.64
C GLY A 175 24.14 -3.74 0.25
N ARG A 176 22.92 -3.71 -0.31
CA ARG A 176 21.66 -3.84 0.43
C ARG A 176 20.73 -4.86 -0.22
N GLY A 177 19.72 -5.30 0.53
CA GLY A 177 18.68 -6.21 0.06
C GLY A 177 19.03 -7.69 0.09
N THR A 178 20.25 -8.03 0.53
CA THR A 178 20.70 -9.42 0.73
C THR A 178 21.58 -9.52 1.98
N LEU A 179 21.54 -10.68 2.65
CA LEU A 179 22.41 -10.97 3.78
C LEU A 179 23.67 -11.66 3.27
N ALA A 180 24.81 -10.95 3.28
CA ALA A 180 26.12 -11.50 2.93
C ALA A 180 27.23 -10.73 3.64
N VAL A 181 28.41 -11.35 3.78
CA VAL A 181 29.59 -10.69 4.35
C VAL A 181 29.97 -9.46 3.51
N GLY A 182 30.19 -8.33 4.17
CA GLY A 182 30.55 -7.05 3.52
C GLY A 182 29.33 -6.22 3.06
N GLN A 183 28.12 -6.69 3.23
CA GLN A 183 26.90 -5.91 2.98
C GLN A 183 26.52 -5.05 4.19
N HIS A 184 25.70 -4.03 3.96
CA HIS A 184 25.10 -3.26 5.05
C HIS A 184 24.18 -4.15 5.89
N ALA A 185 24.30 -4.04 7.21
CA ALA A 185 23.46 -4.81 8.13
C ALA A 185 22.11 -4.12 8.34
N ASP A 186 21.23 -4.24 7.33
CA ASP A 186 19.81 -3.90 7.42
C ASP A 186 19.05 -5.21 7.63
N ILE A 187 18.63 -5.48 8.87
CA ILE A 187 18.13 -6.79 9.28
C ILE A 187 16.83 -6.62 10.05
N VAL A 188 15.83 -7.39 9.71
CA VAL A 188 14.58 -7.52 10.48
C VAL A 188 14.51 -8.92 11.05
N LEU A 189 14.32 -9.03 12.37
CA LEU A 189 14.04 -10.27 13.07
C LEU A 189 12.53 -10.34 13.34
N PHE A 190 11.87 -11.37 12.82
CA PHE A 190 10.44 -11.57 12.98
C PHE A 190 10.10 -13.05 13.15
N ASN A 191 8.94 -13.30 13.75
CA ASN A 191 8.38 -14.64 13.85
C ASN A 191 7.45 -14.89 12.64
N ALA A 192 7.84 -15.78 11.75
CA ALA A 192 7.09 -16.09 10.54
C ALA A 192 5.68 -16.66 10.81
N GLN A 193 5.47 -17.26 11.99
CA GLN A 193 4.18 -17.83 12.40
C GLN A 193 3.19 -16.80 12.95
N THR A 194 3.67 -15.67 13.44
CA THR A 194 2.83 -14.67 14.12
C THR A 194 2.87 -13.30 13.48
N VAL A 195 3.84 -13.01 12.59
CA VAL A 195 3.93 -11.70 11.94
C VAL A 195 2.63 -11.37 11.20
N LEU A 196 2.06 -10.21 11.54
CA LEU A 196 0.80 -9.74 10.98
C LEU A 196 0.65 -8.22 11.16
N ASP A 197 0.00 -7.57 10.21
CA ASP A 197 -0.51 -6.21 10.40
C ASP A 197 -1.70 -6.21 11.37
N LYS A 198 -1.78 -5.18 12.19
CA LYS A 198 -2.90 -4.94 13.12
C LYS A 198 -3.59 -3.61 12.81
N ALA A 199 -2.99 -2.82 11.93
CA ALA A 199 -3.58 -1.58 11.45
C ALA A 199 -4.77 -1.89 10.52
N ASP A 200 -5.91 -1.30 10.82
CA ASP A 200 -7.14 -1.34 10.04
C ASP A 200 -7.67 0.09 9.79
N TYR A 201 -8.79 0.23 9.10
CA TYR A 201 -9.36 1.55 8.80
C TYR A 201 -9.95 2.25 10.03
N ASP A 202 -10.26 1.51 11.09
CA ASP A 202 -10.71 2.07 12.37
C ASP A 202 -9.55 2.44 13.29
N HIS A 203 -8.45 1.71 13.21
CA HIS A 203 -7.26 1.87 14.04
C HIS A 203 -5.99 1.82 13.17
N PRO A 204 -5.77 2.83 12.31
CA PRO A 204 -4.76 2.76 11.25
C PRO A 204 -3.31 2.84 11.73
N THR A 205 -3.08 3.14 12.99
CA THR A 205 -1.74 3.30 13.59
C THR A 205 -1.36 2.18 14.55
N ARG A 206 -2.14 1.09 14.60
CA ARG A 206 -1.77 -0.07 15.42
C ARG A 206 -0.46 -0.67 14.91
N ALA A 207 0.47 -0.93 15.85
CA ALA A 207 1.72 -1.60 15.55
C ALA A 207 1.47 -3.04 15.06
N ALA A 208 2.34 -3.53 14.19
CA ALA A 208 2.33 -4.93 13.76
C ALA A 208 2.73 -5.86 14.91
N GLU A 209 2.27 -7.10 14.85
CA GLU A 209 2.70 -8.18 15.74
C GLU A 209 3.80 -9.03 15.09
N GLY A 210 4.60 -9.71 15.93
CA GLY A 210 5.58 -10.69 15.50
C GLY A 210 6.87 -10.13 14.91
N ILE A 211 7.10 -8.81 14.97
CA ILE A 211 8.40 -8.19 14.67
C ILE A 211 9.15 -8.09 16.00
N HIS A 212 10.35 -8.65 16.11
CA HIS A 212 11.15 -8.60 17.33
C HIS A 212 12.18 -7.47 17.33
N SER A 213 12.86 -7.23 16.21
CA SER A 213 13.80 -6.12 16.11
C SER A 213 14.07 -5.70 14.68
N VAL A 214 14.44 -4.44 14.52
CA VAL A 214 14.88 -3.84 13.26
C VAL A 214 16.25 -3.21 13.46
N ILE A 215 17.19 -3.62 12.62
CA ILE A 215 18.57 -3.12 12.60
C ILE A 215 18.78 -2.39 11.28
N VAL A 216 19.32 -1.18 11.33
CA VAL A 216 19.63 -0.36 10.16
C VAL A 216 21.11 0.04 10.20
N ASN A 217 21.86 -0.28 9.16
CA ASN A 217 23.31 -0.05 9.10
C ASN A 217 24.06 -0.59 10.34
N GLY A 218 23.65 -1.75 10.86
CA GLY A 218 24.25 -2.35 12.06
C GLY A 218 23.82 -1.73 13.39
N THR A 219 22.95 -0.73 13.39
CA THR A 219 22.43 -0.10 14.60
C THR A 219 21.01 -0.57 14.87
N LEU A 220 20.73 -0.98 16.12
CA LEU A 220 19.38 -1.34 16.54
C LEU A 220 18.48 -0.10 16.48
N ALA A 221 17.54 -0.10 15.55
CA ALA A 221 16.63 1.01 15.32
C ALA A 221 15.30 0.84 16.07
N TRP A 222 14.87 -0.41 16.28
CA TRP A 222 13.65 -0.75 17.00
C TRP A 222 13.73 -2.17 17.60
N HIS A 223 13.11 -2.37 18.75
CA HIS A 223 12.90 -3.69 19.36
C HIS A 223 11.60 -3.70 20.16
N GLU A 224 10.98 -4.88 20.26
CA GLU A 224 9.82 -5.16 21.11
C GLU A 224 10.17 -5.04 22.59
#